data_9b6f6eca7d3468bd12761b2ec95ecc42
#
_entry.id   9b6f6eca7d3468bd12761b2ec95ecc42
#
_cell.length_a   1.000
_cell.length_b   1.000
_cell.length_c   1.000
_cell.angle_alpha   90.00
_cell.angle_beta   90.00
_cell.angle_gamma   90.00
#
_symmetry.space_group_name_H-M   'P 1'
#
loop_
_entity.id
_entity.type
_entity.pdbx_description
1 polymer ?
#
loop_
_entity_poly.entity_id
_entity_poly.type
_entity_poly.pdbx_seq_one_letter_code
_entity_poly.pdbx_strand_id
1 'polypeptide(L)'
;KAEMIKKIADMINDKKIDGISYINDESDRNGLRIIIILKHDAVASVVLNTLFKNTPLQTSFAVNNIALVNGRPQMLPMRDLIKYFIEHRHDVVVRRTRFDKRKAEERLHIVQGLLIAQDNIDEIVRIIRASQTPDAAKQTMIERFELSDIQASAIIEMRLRALTGLERGKLLAERDELEKLIAHLTEVLA
;
A
#
# COMPACT_ATOMS: atom_id res chain seq x y z
N LYS A 1 15.41 34.32 -8.10
CA LYS A 1 15.79 34.88 -9.41
C LYS A 1 16.21 36.36 -9.29
N ALA A 2 15.33 37.24 -8.83
CA ALA A 2 15.59 38.69 -8.72
C ALA A 2 16.84 39.01 -7.87
N GLU A 3 16.99 38.39 -6.71
CA GLU A 3 18.19 38.57 -5.86
C GLU A 3 19.47 38.10 -6.52
N MET A 4 19.43 36.99 -7.30
CA MET A 4 20.57 36.50 -8.02
C MET A 4 21.01 37.50 -9.09
N ILE A 5 20.05 38.01 -9.89
CA ILE A 5 20.32 39.02 -10.91
C ILE A 5 20.92 40.29 -10.28
N LYS A 6 20.33 40.77 -9.19
CA LYS A 6 20.84 41.93 -8.45
C LYS A 6 22.27 41.70 -7.96
N LYS A 7 22.57 40.54 -7.37
CA LYS A 7 23.92 40.20 -6.90
C LYS A 7 24.93 40.16 -8.04
N ILE A 8 24.54 39.64 -9.19
CA ILE A 8 25.44 39.63 -10.38
C ILE A 8 25.69 41.07 -10.85
N ALA A 9 24.64 41.92 -10.90
CA ALA A 9 24.80 43.32 -11.29
C ALA A 9 25.72 44.11 -10.30
N ASP A 10 25.50 43.88 -8.98
CA ASP A 10 26.39 44.49 -7.97
C ASP A 10 27.85 44.07 -8.12
N MET A 11 28.10 42.80 -8.43
CA MET A 11 29.46 42.29 -8.66
C MET A 11 30.11 42.82 -9.95
N ILE A 12 29.32 43.12 -10.99
CA ILE A 12 29.80 43.80 -12.20
C ILE A 12 30.18 45.24 -11.87
N ASN A 13 29.32 45.97 -11.14
CA ASN A 13 29.55 47.34 -10.73
C ASN A 13 30.77 47.44 -9.82
N ASP A 14 30.99 46.49 -8.92
CA ASP A 14 32.15 46.37 -8.04
C ASP A 14 33.43 45.91 -8.77
N LYS A 15 33.36 45.67 -10.08
CA LYS A 15 34.47 45.13 -10.92
C LYS A 15 35.03 43.81 -10.42
N LYS A 16 34.20 43.01 -9.73
CA LYS A 16 34.56 41.65 -9.27
C LYS A 16 34.40 40.60 -10.39
N ILE A 17 33.54 40.90 -11.36
CA ILE A 17 33.33 40.10 -12.56
C ILE A 17 33.50 41.04 -13.75
N ASP A 18 34.45 40.72 -14.61
CA ASP A 18 34.65 41.42 -15.89
C ASP A 18 34.11 40.56 -17.04
N GLY A 19 34.02 41.17 -18.22
CA GLY A 19 33.59 40.49 -19.44
C GLY A 19 32.06 40.46 -19.64
N ILE A 20 31.24 40.98 -18.75
CA ILE A 20 29.80 41.11 -18.92
C ILE A 20 29.45 42.53 -19.37
N SER A 21 28.64 42.67 -20.43
CA SER A 21 28.12 43.95 -20.90
C SER A 21 26.86 44.35 -20.18
N TYR A 22 25.85 43.48 -20.18
CA TYR A 22 24.61 43.67 -19.39
C TYR A 22 23.88 42.34 -19.19
N ILE A 23 22.89 42.37 -18.29
CA ILE A 23 22.03 41.24 -17.96
C ILE A 23 20.57 41.64 -18.22
N ASN A 24 19.83 40.74 -18.87
CA ASN A 24 18.39 40.89 -19.11
C ASN A 24 17.62 39.68 -18.59
N ASP A 25 16.46 39.94 -17.95
CA ASP A 25 15.53 38.91 -17.52
C ASP A 25 14.39 38.83 -18.53
N GLU A 26 14.39 37.79 -19.33
CA GLU A 26 13.36 37.49 -20.33
C GLU A 26 12.44 36.35 -19.88
N SER A 27 12.36 36.11 -18.59
CA SER A 27 11.49 35.06 -18.07
C SER A 27 10.02 35.40 -18.29
N ASP A 28 9.29 34.43 -18.81
CA ASP A 28 7.85 34.52 -19.08
C ASP A 28 7.09 33.31 -18.49
N ARG A 29 5.84 33.13 -18.90
CA ARG A 29 5.00 31.99 -18.51
C ARG A 29 5.53 30.63 -19.00
N ASN A 30 6.44 30.61 -19.99
CA ASN A 30 7.01 29.38 -20.55
C ASN A 30 8.26 28.92 -19.77
N GLY A 31 8.85 29.79 -18.93
CA GLY A 31 9.96 29.41 -18.08
C GLY A 31 10.91 30.55 -17.67
N LEU A 32 11.96 30.17 -16.97
CA LEU A 32 13.03 31.09 -16.53
C LEU A 32 14.03 31.27 -17.67
N ARG A 33 14.26 32.51 -18.07
CA ARG A 33 15.26 32.87 -19.06
C ARG A 33 16.00 34.12 -18.62
N ILE A 34 17.29 33.99 -18.34
CA ILE A 34 18.18 35.10 -18.01
C ILE A 34 19.27 35.15 -19.09
N ILE A 35 19.39 36.29 -19.78
CA ILE A 35 20.37 36.50 -20.83
C ILE A 35 21.48 37.36 -20.24
N ILE A 36 22.71 36.86 -20.35
CA ILE A 36 23.96 37.59 -19.98
C ILE A 36 24.72 37.85 -21.24
N ILE A 37 24.83 39.13 -21.62
CA ILE A 37 25.53 39.54 -22.80
C ILE A 37 26.99 39.89 -22.45
N LEU A 38 27.91 39.26 -23.15
CA LEU A 38 29.32 39.41 -22.91
C LEU A 38 29.92 40.55 -23.73
N LYS A 39 31.02 41.11 -23.27
CA LYS A 39 31.87 42.01 -24.05
C LYS A 39 32.57 41.25 -25.19
N HIS A 40 32.98 41.94 -26.22
CA HIS A 40 33.51 41.34 -27.46
C HIS A 40 34.75 40.47 -27.22
N ASP A 41 35.58 40.84 -26.25
CA ASP A 41 36.88 40.21 -25.91
C ASP A 41 36.72 39.18 -24.76
N ALA A 42 35.50 38.94 -24.25
CA ALA A 42 35.29 38.07 -23.14
C ALA A 42 35.14 36.59 -23.57
N VAL A 43 35.79 35.70 -22.82
CA VAL A 43 35.67 34.24 -23.01
C VAL A 43 34.52 33.72 -22.17
N ALA A 44 33.44 33.21 -22.82
CA ALA A 44 32.19 32.77 -22.17
C ALA A 44 32.40 31.75 -21.06
N SER A 45 33.27 30.76 -21.26
CA SER A 45 33.58 29.74 -20.27
C SER A 45 34.21 30.28 -18.98
N VAL A 46 35.09 31.31 -19.11
CA VAL A 46 35.72 31.95 -17.96
C VAL A 46 34.71 32.75 -17.15
N VAL A 47 33.85 33.52 -17.84
CA VAL A 47 32.77 34.27 -17.18
C VAL A 47 31.81 33.34 -16.50
N LEU A 48 31.40 32.25 -17.14
CA LEU A 48 30.48 31.26 -16.57
C LEU A 48 31.06 30.62 -15.30
N ASN A 49 32.33 30.19 -15.33
CA ASN A 49 33.02 29.62 -14.16
C ASN A 49 33.13 30.64 -13.01
N THR A 50 33.35 31.90 -13.35
CA THR A 50 33.39 32.98 -12.35
C THR A 50 32.03 33.23 -11.73
N LEU A 51 30.94 33.15 -12.50
CA LEU A 51 29.57 33.23 -12.03
C LEU A 51 29.23 32.08 -11.13
N PHE A 52 29.56 30.83 -11.49
CA PHE A 52 29.35 29.65 -10.64
C PHE A 52 30.07 29.76 -9.29
N LYS A 53 31.29 30.28 -9.28
CA LYS A 53 32.08 30.39 -8.06
C LYS A 53 31.62 31.50 -7.12
N ASN A 54 31.13 32.63 -7.65
CA ASN A 54 30.92 33.86 -6.89
C ASN A 54 29.44 34.21 -6.69
N THR A 55 28.51 33.50 -7.36
CA THR A 55 27.08 33.81 -7.30
C THR A 55 26.24 32.58 -6.95
N PRO A 56 24.99 32.75 -6.54
CA PRO A 56 24.07 31.61 -6.31
C PRO A 56 23.64 30.88 -7.59
N LEU A 57 24.28 31.11 -8.75
CA LEU A 57 23.98 30.39 -9.98
C LEU A 57 24.25 28.87 -9.81
N GLN A 58 25.25 28.54 -9.00
CA GLN A 58 25.50 27.20 -8.51
C GLN A 58 25.45 27.21 -6.99
N THR A 59 24.60 26.37 -6.40
CA THR A 59 24.46 26.24 -4.97
C THR A 59 24.34 24.78 -4.57
N SER A 60 24.74 24.47 -3.36
CA SER A 60 24.53 23.13 -2.79
C SER A 60 23.22 23.11 -2.01
N PHE A 61 22.48 22.04 -2.19
CA PHE A 61 21.26 21.77 -1.43
C PHE A 61 21.50 20.59 -0.49
N ALA A 62 21.44 20.86 0.80
CA ALA A 62 21.52 19.81 1.80
C ALA A 62 20.18 19.07 1.89
N VAL A 63 20.19 17.78 1.60
CA VAL A 63 19.01 16.93 1.70
C VAL A 63 18.73 16.63 3.17
N ASN A 64 17.56 17.03 3.64
CA ASN A 64 17.09 16.84 5.01
C ASN A 64 15.84 15.95 4.97
N ASN A 65 16.05 14.64 4.81
CA ASN A 65 14.95 13.69 4.75
C ASN A 65 14.53 13.28 6.15
N ILE A 66 13.34 13.69 6.57
CA ILE A 66 12.74 13.27 7.83
C ILE A 66 11.58 12.34 7.50
N ALA A 67 11.59 11.14 8.10
CA ALA A 67 10.52 10.17 8.00
C ALA A 67 10.17 9.59 9.38
N LEU A 68 8.97 9.02 9.47
CA LEU A 68 8.54 8.33 10.70
C LEU A 68 9.04 6.87 10.66
N VAL A 69 9.87 6.52 11.62
CA VAL A 69 10.30 5.15 11.87
C VAL A 69 9.72 4.70 13.20
N ASN A 70 8.88 3.68 13.18
CA ASN A 70 8.16 3.20 14.38
C ASN A 70 7.43 4.32 15.14
N GLY A 71 6.79 5.24 14.40
CA GLY A 71 6.05 6.36 14.96
C GLY A 71 6.91 7.53 15.48
N ARG A 72 8.23 7.50 15.30
CA ARG A 72 9.16 8.56 15.72
C ARG A 72 9.81 9.23 14.50
N PRO A 73 9.86 10.57 14.45
CA PRO A 73 10.55 11.26 13.38
C PRO A 73 12.07 11.04 13.49
N GLN A 74 12.71 10.67 12.40
CA GLN A 74 14.14 10.48 12.28
C GLN A 74 14.66 11.08 10.97
N MET A 75 15.84 11.67 11.02
CA MET A 75 16.55 12.10 9.82
C MET A 75 17.23 10.89 9.20
N LEU A 76 16.90 10.60 7.94
CA LEU A 76 17.35 9.38 7.28
C LEU A 76 18.15 9.70 6.01
N PRO A 77 19.35 9.14 5.88
CA PRO A 77 20.02 9.10 4.59
C PRO A 77 19.23 8.22 3.60
N MET A 78 19.46 8.41 2.30
CA MET A 78 18.74 7.71 1.23
C MET A 78 18.74 6.19 1.41
N ARG A 79 19.86 5.61 1.82
CA ARG A 79 19.99 4.18 2.08
C ARG A 79 18.99 3.70 3.13
N ASP A 80 18.88 4.42 4.24
CA ASP A 80 18.02 4.01 5.36
C ASP A 80 16.54 4.24 5.03
N LEU A 81 16.21 5.26 4.23
CA LEU A 81 14.86 5.44 3.67
C LEU A 81 14.42 4.21 2.88
N ILE A 82 15.28 3.72 1.98
CA ILE A 82 14.98 2.52 1.19
C ILE A 82 14.85 1.30 2.08
N LYS A 83 15.77 1.13 3.05
CA LYS A 83 15.74 0.02 4.00
C LYS A 83 14.41 -0.03 4.78
N TYR A 84 14.04 1.07 5.44
CA TYR A 84 12.80 1.13 6.22
C TYR A 84 11.54 1.02 5.35
N PHE A 85 11.60 1.50 4.11
CA PHE A 85 10.50 1.28 3.17
C PHE A 85 10.30 -0.21 2.85
N ILE A 86 11.38 -0.94 2.59
CA ILE A 86 11.33 -2.38 2.31
C ILE A 86 10.83 -3.15 3.54
N GLU A 87 11.36 -2.84 4.73
CA GLU A 87 10.91 -3.46 6.00
C GLU A 87 9.41 -3.22 6.25
N HIS A 88 8.93 -1.98 6.04
CA HIS A 88 7.51 -1.66 6.15
C HIS A 88 6.66 -2.42 5.12
N ARG A 89 7.11 -2.51 3.86
CA ARG A 89 6.40 -3.27 2.82
C ARG A 89 6.30 -4.74 3.16
N HIS A 90 7.37 -5.33 3.65
CA HIS A 90 7.39 -6.72 4.11
C HIS A 90 6.36 -6.94 5.23
N ASP A 91 6.39 -6.10 6.27
CA ASP A 91 5.46 -6.21 7.40
C ASP A 91 3.99 -6.05 6.96
N VAL A 92 3.70 -5.11 6.05
CA VAL A 92 2.35 -4.94 5.49
C VAL A 92 1.89 -6.18 4.73
N VAL A 93 2.76 -6.78 3.91
CA VAL A 93 2.43 -8.01 3.16
C VAL A 93 2.14 -9.15 4.12
N VAL A 94 3.00 -9.37 5.12
CA VAL A 94 2.83 -10.43 6.12
C VAL A 94 1.51 -10.26 6.90
N ARG A 95 1.22 -9.04 7.37
CA ARG A 95 -0.04 -8.76 8.09
C ARG A 95 -1.27 -8.99 7.23
N ARG A 96 -1.23 -8.54 5.97
CA ARG A 96 -2.33 -8.76 5.02
C ARG A 96 -2.52 -10.24 4.76
N THR A 97 -1.46 -10.98 4.46
CA THR A 97 -1.54 -12.42 4.18
C THR A 97 -2.07 -13.21 5.37
N ARG A 98 -1.68 -12.86 6.60
CA ARG A 98 -2.24 -13.48 7.82
C ARG A 98 -3.72 -13.19 7.99
N PHE A 99 -4.16 -11.97 7.68
CA PHE A 99 -5.57 -11.60 7.73
C PHE A 99 -6.38 -12.37 6.70
N ASP A 100 -5.92 -12.41 5.44
CA ASP A 100 -6.60 -13.09 4.34
C ASP A 100 -6.68 -14.60 4.61
N LYS A 101 -5.60 -15.22 5.13
CA LYS A 101 -5.57 -16.62 5.54
C LYS A 101 -6.64 -16.91 6.61
N ARG A 102 -6.66 -16.11 7.68
CA ARG A 102 -7.66 -16.29 8.75
C ARG A 102 -9.09 -16.18 8.20
N LYS A 103 -9.35 -15.21 7.32
CA LYS A 103 -10.66 -15.06 6.69
C LYS A 103 -11.05 -16.25 5.82
N ALA A 104 -10.11 -16.80 5.08
CA ALA A 104 -10.33 -18.00 4.28
C ALA A 104 -10.58 -19.23 5.18
N GLU A 105 -9.85 -19.40 6.28
CA GLU A 105 -10.06 -20.48 7.25
C GLU A 105 -11.43 -20.37 7.95
N GLU A 106 -11.83 -19.16 8.39
CA GLU A 106 -13.15 -18.91 8.96
C GLU A 106 -14.27 -19.29 7.97
N ARG A 107 -14.11 -18.94 6.70
CA ARG A 107 -15.10 -19.28 5.66
C ARG A 107 -15.11 -20.77 5.34
N LEU A 108 -13.95 -21.40 5.21
CA LEU A 108 -13.80 -22.83 4.98
C LEU A 108 -14.49 -23.63 6.08
N HIS A 109 -14.32 -23.22 7.34
CA HIS A 109 -14.97 -23.86 8.48
C HIS A 109 -16.50 -23.87 8.37
N ILE A 110 -17.09 -22.74 7.92
CA ILE A 110 -18.53 -22.66 7.69
C ILE A 110 -18.96 -23.56 6.53
N VAL A 111 -18.22 -23.53 5.40
CA VAL A 111 -18.51 -24.34 4.22
C VAL A 111 -18.49 -25.83 4.55
N GLN A 112 -17.52 -26.29 5.35
CA GLN A 112 -17.44 -27.66 5.83
C GLN A 112 -18.67 -28.05 6.64
N GLY A 113 -19.13 -27.20 7.55
CA GLY A 113 -20.38 -27.43 8.30
C GLY A 113 -21.61 -27.51 7.40
N LEU A 114 -21.71 -26.65 6.39
CA LEU A 114 -22.82 -26.69 5.43
C LEU A 114 -22.78 -27.95 4.54
N LEU A 115 -21.63 -28.48 4.22
CA LEU A 115 -21.52 -29.76 3.50
C LEU A 115 -21.97 -30.93 4.37
N ILE A 116 -21.58 -30.99 5.64
CA ILE A 116 -22.08 -31.99 6.61
C ILE A 116 -23.61 -31.91 6.72
N ALA A 117 -24.14 -30.68 6.74
CA ALA A 117 -25.60 -30.48 6.80
C ALA A 117 -26.28 -30.99 5.53
N GLN A 118 -25.72 -30.79 4.35
CA GLN A 118 -26.30 -31.31 3.12
C GLN A 118 -26.26 -32.83 3.01
N ASP A 119 -25.19 -33.46 3.50
CA ASP A 119 -25.07 -34.91 3.52
C ASP A 119 -26.07 -35.57 4.50
N ASN A 120 -26.56 -34.83 5.51
CA ASN A 120 -27.47 -35.30 6.53
C ASN A 120 -28.80 -34.50 6.58
N ILE A 121 -29.27 -34.01 5.43
CA ILE A 121 -30.33 -33.02 5.36
C ILE A 121 -31.65 -33.49 5.98
N ASP A 122 -32.03 -34.74 5.76
CA ASP A 122 -33.30 -35.30 6.29
C ASP A 122 -33.31 -35.35 7.83
N GLU A 123 -32.16 -35.69 8.42
CA GLU A 123 -32.00 -35.72 9.87
C GLU A 123 -32.00 -34.32 10.47
N ILE A 124 -31.29 -33.36 9.83
CA ILE A 124 -31.26 -31.96 10.24
C ILE A 124 -32.65 -31.32 10.19
N VAL A 125 -33.40 -31.53 9.12
CA VAL A 125 -34.78 -31.05 9.00
C VAL A 125 -35.67 -31.66 10.10
N ARG A 126 -35.46 -32.93 10.43
CA ARG A 126 -36.19 -33.60 11.53
C ARG A 126 -35.86 -32.97 12.87
N ILE A 127 -34.59 -32.71 13.16
CA ILE A 127 -34.14 -32.05 14.40
C ILE A 127 -34.74 -30.65 14.52
N ILE A 128 -34.67 -29.84 13.46
CA ILE A 128 -35.23 -28.50 13.48
C ILE A 128 -36.74 -28.50 13.74
N ARG A 129 -37.48 -29.42 13.09
CA ARG A 129 -38.94 -29.52 13.29
C ARG A 129 -39.35 -30.07 14.66
N ALA A 130 -38.51 -30.90 15.26
CA ALA A 130 -38.78 -31.47 16.59
C ALA A 130 -38.44 -30.52 17.75
N SER A 131 -37.58 -29.54 17.48
CA SER A 131 -37.13 -28.60 18.49
C SER A 131 -38.10 -27.44 18.68
N GLN A 132 -38.31 -27.03 19.94
CA GLN A 132 -39.18 -25.91 20.27
C GLN A 132 -38.56 -24.54 20.09
N THR A 133 -37.25 -24.47 20.14
CA THR A 133 -36.47 -23.22 19.96
C THR A 133 -35.29 -23.45 19.03
N PRO A 134 -34.79 -22.38 18.32
CA PRO A 134 -33.61 -22.49 17.49
C PRO A 134 -32.36 -22.91 18.28
N ASP A 135 -32.22 -22.47 19.53
CA ASP A 135 -31.09 -22.82 20.38
C ASP A 135 -31.09 -24.31 20.78
N ALA A 136 -32.28 -24.91 21.05
CA ALA A 136 -32.37 -26.33 21.27
C ALA A 136 -32.00 -27.15 20.04
N ALA A 137 -32.43 -26.73 18.84
CA ALA A 137 -32.04 -27.35 17.57
C ALA A 137 -30.52 -27.27 17.36
N LYS A 138 -29.92 -26.10 17.63
CA LYS A 138 -28.50 -25.86 17.54
C LYS A 138 -27.69 -26.80 18.41
N GLN A 139 -28.06 -26.89 19.69
CA GLN A 139 -27.39 -27.77 20.65
C GLN A 139 -27.46 -29.25 20.22
N THR A 140 -28.63 -29.71 19.79
CA THR A 140 -28.77 -31.07 19.28
C THR A 140 -27.91 -31.36 18.06
N MET A 141 -27.81 -30.39 17.14
CA MET A 141 -26.93 -30.53 15.95
C MET A 141 -25.47 -30.57 16.32
N ILE A 142 -25.02 -29.74 17.27
CA ILE A 142 -23.64 -29.73 17.77
C ILE A 142 -23.28 -31.11 18.34
N GLU A 143 -24.13 -31.66 19.20
CA GLU A 143 -23.89 -32.96 19.84
C GLU A 143 -23.92 -34.13 18.84
N ARG A 144 -24.84 -34.06 17.88
CA ARG A 144 -25.07 -35.17 16.93
C ARG A 144 -24.07 -35.26 15.80
N PHE A 145 -23.63 -34.11 15.27
CA PHE A 145 -22.77 -34.02 14.10
C PHE A 145 -21.36 -33.46 14.42
N GLU A 146 -21.04 -33.30 15.69
CA GLU A 146 -19.77 -32.73 16.16
C GLU A 146 -19.43 -31.34 15.51
N LEU A 147 -20.50 -30.54 15.32
CA LEU A 147 -20.39 -29.21 14.71
C LEU A 147 -19.94 -28.17 15.73
N SER A 148 -19.25 -27.15 15.27
CA SER A 148 -19.00 -25.97 16.09
C SER A 148 -20.27 -25.12 16.22
N ASP A 149 -20.28 -24.24 17.22
CA ASP A 149 -21.36 -23.27 17.44
C ASP A 149 -21.61 -22.38 16.21
N ILE A 150 -20.56 -21.97 15.54
CA ILE A 150 -20.58 -21.13 14.31
C ILE A 150 -21.21 -21.93 13.15
N GLN A 151 -20.82 -23.19 12.97
CA GLN A 151 -21.34 -24.03 11.92
C GLN A 151 -22.83 -24.32 12.14
N ALA A 152 -23.25 -24.68 13.37
CA ALA A 152 -24.62 -24.94 13.68
C ALA A 152 -25.51 -23.68 13.51
N SER A 153 -25.01 -22.51 13.87
CA SER A 153 -25.70 -21.23 13.59
C SER A 153 -25.89 -20.99 12.10
N ALA A 154 -24.85 -21.20 11.30
CA ALA A 154 -24.92 -21.04 9.85
C ALA A 154 -25.93 -22.01 9.20
N ILE A 155 -26.06 -23.22 9.75
CA ILE A 155 -27.04 -24.23 9.28
C ILE A 155 -28.45 -23.76 9.57
N ILE A 156 -28.76 -23.26 10.78
CA ILE A 156 -30.08 -22.77 11.14
C ILE A 156 -30.50 -21.57 10.27
N GLU A 157 -29.58 -20.69 9.96
CA GLU A 157 -29.83 -19.52 9.12
C GLU A 157 -29.88 -19.85 7.62
N MET A 158 -29.62 -21.11 7.24
CA MET A 158 -29.57 -21.53 5.84
C MET A 158 -30.96 -21.47 5.19
N ARG A 159 -31.04 -20.88 4.01
CA ARG A 159 -32.28 -20.81 3.24
C ARG A 159 -32.59 -22.16 2.58
N LEU A 160 -33.88 -22.53 2.50
CA LEU A 160 -34.33 -23.78 1.89
C LEU A 160 -33.79 -24.02 0.47
N ARG A 161 -33.58 -22.96 -0.34
CA ARG A 161 -32.99 -23.09 -1.68
C ARG A 161 -31.56 -23.64 -1.67
N ALA A 162 -30.82 -23.44 -0.58
CA ALA A 162 -29.47 -23.93 -0.44
C ALA A 162 -29.36 -25.45 -0.32
N LEU A 163 -30.50 -26.13 -0.15
CA LEU A 163 -30.59 -27.58 -0.03
C LEU A 163 -30.63 -28.31 -1.40
N THR A 164 -30.57 -27.57 -2.50
CA THR A 164 -30.60 -28.17 -3.83
C THR A 164 -29.21 -28.77 -4.22
N GLY A 165 -29.23 -29.84 -5.02
CA GLY A 165 -28.00 -30.49 -5.47
C GLY A 165 -27.05 -29.55 -6.26
N LEU A 166 -27.60 -28.53 -6.93
CA LEU A 166 -26.81 -27.51 -7.62
C LEU A 166 -25.98 -26.66 -6.63
N GLU A 167 -26.56 -26.30 -5.48
CA GLU A 167 -25.85 -25.55 -4.44
C GLU A 167 -24.76 -26.40 -3.75
N ARG A 168 -24.98 -27.72 -3.62
CA ARG A 168 -23.93 -28.64 -3.14
C ARG A 168 -22.69 -28.61 -4.02
N GLY A 169 -22.86 -28.61 -5.34
CA GLY A 169 -21.75 -28.49 -6.29
C GLY A 169 -20.96 -27.18 -6.12
N LYS A 170 -21.67 -26.07 -5.84
CA LYS A 170 -21.01 -24.78 -5.58
C LYS A 170 -20.24 -24.78 -4.25
N LEU A 171 -20.78 -25.38 -3.19
CA LEU A 171 -20.08 -25.48 -1.90
C LEU A 171 -18.81 -26.35 -1.99
N LEU A 172 -18.85 -27.43 -2.77
CA LEU A 172 -17.66 -28.25 -3.02
C LEU A 172 -16.60 -27.48 -3.80
N ALA A 173 -16.98 -26.74 -4.84
CA ALA A 173 -16.06 -25.90 -5.59
C ALA A 173 -15.48 -24.78 -4.69
N GLU A 174 -16.31 -24.12 -3.88
CA GLU A 174 -15.87 -23.10 -2.94
C GLU A 174 -14.86 -23.66 -1.90
N ARG A 175 -15.12 -24.87 -1.37
CA ARG A 175 -14.19 -25.55 -0.47
C ARG A 175 -12.83 -25.74 -1.14
N ASP A 176 -12.82 -26.29 -2.34
CA ASP A 176 -11.57 -26.59 -3.07
C ASP A 176 -10.79 -25.32 -3.42
N GLU A 177 -11.48 -24.21 -3.73
CA GLU A 177 -10.87 -22.92 -3.94
C GLU A 177 -10.26 -22.34 -2.65
N LEU A 178 -10.98 -22.43 -1.54
CA LEU A 178 -10.50 -21.96 -0.23
C LEU A 178 -9.30 -22.78 0.26
N GLU A 179 -9.30 -24.08 0.09
CA GLU A 179 -8.17 -24.95 0.43
C GLU A 179 -6.90 -24.58 -0.38
N LYS A 180 -7.04 -24.34 -1.68
CA LYS A 180 -5.94 -23.87 -2.53
C LYS A 180 -5.44 -22.51 -2.11
N LEU A 181 -6.35 -21.58 -1.79
CA LEU A 181 -6.00 -20.24 -1.32
C LEU A 181 -5.24 -20.30 0.00
N ILE A 182 -5.71 -21.08 0.98
CA ILE A 182 -5.06 -21.25 2.28
C ILE A 182 -3.67 -21.86 2.13
N ALA A 183 -3.51 -22.85 1.24
CA ALA A 183 -2.21 -23.45 0.94
C ALA A 183 -1.24 -22.41 0.38
N HIS A 184 -1.66 -21.64 -0.62
CA HIS A 184 -0.86 -20.57 -1.20
C HIS A 184 -0.48 -19.47 -0.18
N LEU A 185 -1.45 -18.99 0.63
CA LEU A 185 -1.18 -17.99 1.65
C LEU A 185 -0.24 -18.52 2.75
N THR A 186 -0.28 -19.83 3.02
CA THR A 186 0.63 -20.49 3.97
C THR A 186 2.05 -20.52 3.41
N GLU A 187 2.22 -20.84 2.12
CA GLU A 187 3.52 -20.80 1.43
C GLU A 187 4.14 -19.39 1.44
N VAL A 188 3.32 -18.36 1.20
CA VAL A 188 3.78 -16.95 1.25
C VAL A 188 4.25 -16.53 2.65
N LEU A 189 3.73 -17.16 3.71
CA LEU A 189 4.09 -16.85 5.10
C LEU A 189 5.28 -17.67 5.62
N ALA A 190 5.70 -18.73 4.90
CA ALA A 190 6.83 -19.58 5.26
C ALA A 190 8.16 -18.89 4.94
#